data_9b6be416f283cf2b81014d48b23d642e
#
_entry.id   9b6be416f283cf2b81014d48b23d642e
#
_cell.length_a   1.000
_cell.length_b   1.000
_cell.length_c   1.000
_cell.angle_alpha   90.00
_cell.angle_beta   90.00
_cell.angle_gamma   90.00
#
_symmetry.space_group_name_H-M   'P 1'
#
loop_
_entity.id
_entity.type
_entity.pdbx_description
1 polymer ?
#
loop_
_entity_poly.entity_id
_entity_poly.type
_entity_poly.pdbx_seq_one_letter_code
_entity_poly.pdbx_strand_id
1 'polypeptide(L)'
;AHSRYSKESIVRRRRRQYLQKNSLNIGNCVRRTRDYAIIEPNDDVLELLSSKELKIVAGDYIQFPAMGETMELMRQSKAMSRILKPESKYNHRPINPNLPNFIFDPKYAGETVVDINTALEDIRTHKIGNLNEKQLEAVTKSVLAKDLALIQGPPGTGKTTVIAEIIWQEIRKNPDCRILLTSQTNTAVDNALERLQTQAGIRPVRILGRLDDRKIKNLAPEALRFSTSIIDTWSQDSTKCNDNAAKIWMDRIISKISNDPKYSSAISSWKDVNLVAATCSICGSRDFMESYSDMFGGNERSDMFFDVVIMDEASKATPVEMAVPLVLGKKIIVIGDHKQLPPMMDENTIDSALEKIGKKDIAEKLQKAESQFKRLFEAAAKVRKTIVATLDTQYRMHEQIMNTIKQFYQEELAATGGLKCGITETMDIPDLTNKGSRWHGIQPSTHAVWIDVHTPETYLNPGYKNEGELKAIDLVLKALQQADGYSNFVNAQQKTEDKEIGIITFYSAQN
;
A
#
# COMPACT_ATOMS: atom_id res chain seq x y z
N ALA A 1 -10.86 -28.56 -0.85
CA ALA A 1 -12.04 -27.67 -0.89
C ALA A 1 -12.18 -27.16 -2.32
N HIS A 2 -13.19 -27.63 -3.07
CA HIS A 2 -13.43 -27.23 -4.45
C HIS A 2 -13.85 -25.76 -4.51
N SER A 3 -13.03 -24.93 -5.12
CA SER A 3 -13.35 -23.55 -5.51
C SER A 3 -14.54 -23.59 -6.49
N ARG A 4 -15.71 -23.20 -6.01
CA ARG A 4 -16.88 -22.93 -6.84
C ARG A 4 -16.74 -21.55 -7.52
N TYR A 5 -15.86 -21.46 -8.49
CA TYR A 5 -16.10 -20.47 -9.54
C TYR A 5 -17.14 -21.08 -10.48
N SER A 6 -18.34 -20.55 -10.47
CA SER A 6 -19.39 -21.03 -11.39
C SER A 6 -18.91 -20.83 -12.85
N LYS A 7 -19.28 -21.75 -13.75
CA LYS A 7 -19.00 -21.60 -15.20
C LYS A 7 -19.42 -20.21 -15.72
N GLU A 8 -20.46 -19.63 -15.14
CA GLU A 8 -20.92 -18.25 -15.43
C GLU A 8 -19.90 -17.16 -15.10
N SER A 9 -19.13 -17.27 -14.01
CA SER A 9 -18.13 -16.26 -13.66
C SER A 9 -16.92 -16.28 -14.59
N ILE A 10 -16.53 -17.46 -15.07
CA ILE A 10 -15.45 -17.65 -16.07
C ILE A 10 -15.90 -17.12 -17.43
N VAL A 11 -17.13 -17.43 -17.85
CA VAL A 11 -17.71 -16.92 -19.11
C VAL A 11 -17.84 -15.39 -19.06
N ARG A 12 -18.31 -14.82 -17.95
CA ARG A 12 -18.37 -13.37 -17.76
C ARG A 12 -16.99 -12.70 -17.82
N ARG A 13 -15.96 -13.30 -17.20
CA ARG A 13 -14.59 -12.78 -17.23
C ARG A 13 -13.97 -12.84 -18.63
N ARG A 14 -14.14 -13.94 -19.36
CA ARG A 14 -13.70 -14.08 -20.76
C ARG A 14 -14.44 -13.11 -21.69
N ARG A 15 -15.75 -12.94 -21.51
CA ARG A 15 -16.55 -11.98 -22.27
C ARG A 15 -16.12 -10.54 -21.98
N ARG A 16 -15.77 -10.20 -20.72
CA ARG A 16 -15.27 -8.89 -20.33
C ARG A 16 -13.91 -8.58 -20.98
N GLN A 17 -12.98 -9.53 -20.99
CA GLN A 17 -11.69 -9.39 -21.66
C GLN A 17 -11.82 -9.27 -23.19
N TYR A 18 -12.71 -10.03 -23.79
CA TYR A 18 -12.98 -9.94 -25.24
C TYR A 18 -13.59 -8.58 -25.61
N LEU A 19 -14.53 -8.08 -24.83
CA LEU A 19 -15.16 -6.79 -25.05
C LEU A 19 -14.19 -5.62 -24.83
N GLN A 20 -13.29 -5.69 -23.86
CA GLN A 20 -12.25 -4.68 -23.66
C GLN A 20 -11.29 -4.56 -24.85
N LYS A 21 -11.01 -5.66 -25.53
CA LYS A 21 -10.10 -5.71 -26.69
C LYS A 21 -10.72 -5.20 -27.98
N ASN A 22 -12.06 -5.23 -28.10
CA ASN A 22 -12.81 -4.92 -29.31
C ASN A 22 -13.88 -3.83 -29.07
N SER A 23 -13.75 -3.01 -28.03
CA SER A 23 -14.71 -1.96 -27.73
C SER A 23 -14.27 -0.62 -28.30
N LEU A 24 -15.21 0.09 -28.93
CA LEU A 24 -15.05 1.48 -29.33
C LEU A 24 -15.54 2.38 -28.18
N ASN A 25 -14.75 3.40 -27.82
CA ASN A 25 -15.22 4.42 -26.89
C ASN A 25 -16.17 5.36 -27.64
N ILE A 26 -17.46 5.23 -27.37
CA ILE A 26 -18.51 5.99 -28.08
C ILE A 26 -18.79 7.38 -27.49
N GLY A 27 -18.24 7.72 -26.34
CA GLY A 27 -18.43 9.04 -25.73
C GLY A 27 -18.69 8.99 -24.23
N ASN A 28 -19.22 10.11 -23.70
CA ASN A 28 -19.49 10.30 -22.28
C ASN A 28 -20.96 10.03 -21.95
N CYS A 29 -21.22 9.29 -20.88
CA CYS A 29 -22.59 9.12 -20.37
C CYS A 29 -23.01 10.36 -19.56
N VAL A 30 -23.86 11.19 -20.13
CA VAL A 30 -24.37 12.41 -19.50
C VAL A 30 -25.44 12.10 -18.46
N ARG A 31 -26.30 11.13 -18.76
CA ARG A 31 -27.39 10.71 -17.87
C ARG A 31 -27.67 9.21 -18.05
N ARG A 32 -27.88 8.53 -16.94
CA ARG A 32 -28.28 7.13 -16.91
C ARG A 32 -29.42 6.92 -15.94
N THR A 33 -30.46 6.20 -16.43
CA THR A 33 -31.58 5.72 -15.61
C THR A 33 -31.58 4.19 -15.66
N ARG A 34 -32.63 3.57 -15.13
CA ARG A 34 -32.83 2.13 -15.22
C ARG A 34 -33.15 1.68 -16.65
N ASP A 35 -33.80 2.53 -17.43
CA ASP A 35 -34.40 2.20 -18.72
C ASP A 35 -33.64 2.76 -19.93
N TYR A 36 -32.86 3.84 -19.74
CA TYR A 36 -32.09 4.48 -20.81
C TYR A 36 -30.79 5.14 -20.31
N ALA A 37 -29.87 5.35 -21.24
CA ALA A 37 -28.68 6.18 -21.05
C ALA A 37 -28.55 7.20 -22.17
N ILE A 38 -28.22 8.44 -21.83
CA ILE A 38 -27.89 9.49 -22.79
C ILE A 38 -26.37 9.58 -22.88
N ILE A 39 -25.84 9.39 -24.08
CA ILE A 39 -24.41 9.43 -24.35
C ILE A 39 -24.14 10.63 -25.24
N GLU A 40 -23.25 11.50 -24.82
CA GLU A 40 -22.66 12.54 -25.66
C GLU A 40 -21.48 11.91 -26.40
N PRO A 41 -21.58 11.70 -27.71
CA PRO A 41 -20.53 11.05 -28.49
C PRO A 41 -19.30 11.95 -28.54
N ASN A 42 -18.10 11.33 -28.61
CA ASN A 42 -16.87 12.07 -28.91
C ASN A 42 -16.80 12.42 -30.41
N ASP A 43 -15.93 13.35 -30.78
CA ASP A 43 -15.84 13.88 -32.16
C ASP A 43 -15.56 12.79 -33.19
N ASP A 44 -14.68 11.83 -32.87
CA ASP A 44 -14.35 10.70 -33.75
C ASP A 44 -15.59 9.82 -34.04
N VAL A 45 -16.42 9.61 -33.01
CA VAL A 45 -17.65 8.81 -33.17
C VAL A 45 -18.72 9.57 -33.90
N LEU A 46 -18.82 10.89 -33.72
CA LEU A 46 -19.72 11.74 -34.51
C LEU A 46 -19.39 11.70 -36.00
N GLU A 47 -18.11 11.73 -36.35
CA GLU A 47 -17.64 11.59 -37.74
C GLU A 47 -17.98 10.21 -38.29
N LEU A 48 -17.71 9.13 -37.55
CA LEU A 48 -18.04 7.76 -37.97
C LEU A 48 -19.56 7.52 -38.11
N LEU A 49 -20.39 8.14 -37.26
CA LEU A 49 -21.85 8.08 -37.38
C LEU A 49 -22.35 8.88 -38.57
N SER A 50 -21.76 10.06 -38.83
CA SER A 50 -22.14 10.92 -39.96
C SER A 50 -21.74 10.32 -41.32
N SER A 51 -20.57 9.67 -41.37
CA SER A 51 -20.10 8.95 -42.57
C SER A 51 -20.81 7.61 -42.78
N LYS A 52 -21.66 7.17 -41.87
CA LYS A 52 -22.33 5.86 -41.85
C LYS A 52 -21.38 4.66 -41.74
N GLU A 53 -20.14 4.87 -41.37
CA GLU A 53 -19.16 3.80 -41.10
C GLU A 53 -19.47 3.09 -39.77
N LEU A 54 -20.04 3.79 -38.80
CA LEU A 54 -20.53 3.23 -37.55
C LEU A 54 -22.04 3.24 -37.53
N LYS A 55 -22.65 2.09 -37.23
CA LYS A 55 -24.10 1.95 -36.97
C LYS A 55 -24.26 1.34 -35.59
N ILE A 56 -25.05 2.00 -34.74
CA ILE A 56 -25.49 1.46 -33.45
C ILE A 56 -26.88 0.88 -33.67
N VAL A 57 -27.04 -0.40 -33.45
CA VAL A 57 -28.31 -1.11 -33.71
C VAL A 57 -28.84 -1.74 -32.42
N ALA A 58 -30.14 -2.06 -32.43
CA ALA A 58 -30.74 -2.77 -31.31
C ALA A 58 -30.07 -4.14 -31.11
N GLY A 59 -29.58 -4.40 -29.93
CA GLY A 59 -28.82 -5.60 -29.59
C GLY A 59 -27.32 -5.38 -29.43
N ASP A 60 -26.79 -4.23 -29.79
CA ASP A 60 -25.41 -3.86 -29.50
C ASP A 60 -25.23 -3.71 -27.99
N TYR A 61 -24.07 -4.13 -27.54
CA TYR A 61 -23.74 -4.10 -26.11
C TYR A 61 -22.97 -2.84 -25.74
N ILE A 62 -23.55 -2.03 -24.85
CA ILE A 62 -22.91 -0.84 -24.30
C ILE A 62 -22.35 -1.20 -22.92
N GLN A 63 -21.04 -1.05 -22.74
CA GLN A 63 -20.38 -1.21 -21.48
C GLN A 63 -20.06 0.17 -20.88
N PHE A 64 -20.55 0.42 -19.66
CA PHE A 64 -20.09 1.55 -18.88
C PHE A 64 -18.90 1.11 -18.04
N PRO A 65 -17.80 1.88 -17.98
CA PRO A 65 -16.72 1.60 -17.06
C PRO A 65 -17.27 1.54 -15.63
N ALA A 66 -16.68 0.72 -14.79
CA ALA A 66 -17.08 0.64 -13.38
C ALA A 66 -16.97 2.04 -12.77
N MET A 67 -18.06 2.53 -12.19
CA MET A 67 -18.12 3.91 -11.65
C MET A 67 -16.95 4.18 -10.66
N GLY A 68 -16.51 3.15 -9.92
CA GLY A 68 -15.38 3.24 -9.02
C GLY A 68 -14.06 3.57 -9.73
N GLU A 69 -13.75 2.89 -10.83
CA GLU A 69 -12.53 3.12 -11.62
C GLU A 69 -12.49 4.52 -12.23
N THR A 70 -13.62 4.96 -12.79
CA THR A 70 -13.74 6.33 -13.36
C THR A 70 -13.55 7.39 -12.29
N MET A 71 -14.16 7.22 -11.11
CA MET A 71 -14.02 8.15 -10.00
C MET A 71 -12.60 8.19 -9.45
N GLU A 72 -11.90 7.07 -9.46
CA GLU A 72 -10.51 6.99 -9.07
C GLU A 72 -9.60 7.76 -10.04
N LEU A 73 -9.73 7.53 -11.33
CA LEU A 73 -9.01 8.26 -12.37
C LEU A 73 -9.26 9.77 -12.31
N MET A 74 -10.49 10.19 -12.04
CA MET A 74 -10.82 11.60 -11.84
C MET A 74 -10.10 12.21 -10.63
N ARG A 75 -9.99 11.47 -9.51
CA ARG A 75 -9.25 11.91 -8.32
C ARG A 75 -7.77 12.05 -8.59
N GLN A 76 -7.18 11.07 -9.25
CA GLN A 76 -5.78 11.05 -9.66
C GLN A 76 -5.48 12.22 -10.62
N SER A 77 -6.28 12.41 -11.65
CA SER A 77 -6.15 13.51 -12.59
C SER A 77 -6.24 14.87 -11.90
N LYS A 78 -7.19 15.02 -10.96
CA LYS A 78 -7.33 16.27 -10.20
C LYS A 78 -6.13 16.53 -9.28
N ALA A 79 -5.60 15.52 -8.61
CA ALA A 79 -4.42 15.64 -7.77
C ALA A 79 -3.18 16.03 -8.60
N MET A 80 -2.97 15.37 -9.75
CA MET A 80 -1.90 15.72 -10.68
C MET A 80 -2.04 17.16 -11.22
N SER A 81 -3.27 17.59 -11.52
CA SER A 81 -3.50 18.97 -11.97
C SER A 81 -3.10 20.00 -10.91
N ARG A 82 -3.29 19.72 -9.62
CA ARG A 82 -2.84 20.58 -8.51
C ARG A 82 -1.30 20.70 -8.47
N ILE A 83 -0.58 19.64 -8.84
CA ILE A 83 0.89 19.63 -8.88
C ILE A 83 1.40 20.32 -10.16
N LEU A 84 0.84 19.97 -11.32
CA LEU A 84 1.33 20.44 -12.62
C LEU A 84 0.93 21.88 -12.95
N LYS A 85 -0.21 22.34 -12.40
CA LYS A 85 -0.79 23.67 -12.66
C LYS A 85 -1.23 24.32 -11.35
N PRO A 86 -0.33 24.57 -10.38
CA PRO A 86 -0.67 25.08 -9.05
C PRO A 86 -1.26 26.51 -9.12
N GLU A 87 -0.97 27.27 -10.16
CA GLU A 87 -1.47 28.63 -10.39
C GLU A 87 -2.83 28.67 -11.12
N SER A 88 -3.42 27.51 -11.44
CA SER A 88 -4.69 27.47 -12.15
C SER A 88 -5.82 28.03 -11.29
N LYS A 89 -6.60 28.95 -11.84
CA LYS A 89 -7.79 29.54 -11.22
C LYS A 89 -8.85 28.50 -10.79
N TYR A 90 -8.81 27.31 -11.40
CA TYR A 90 -9.77 26.21 -11.18
C TYR A 90 -9.24 25.09 -10.28
N ASN A 91 -7.97 25.16 -9.86
CA ASN A 91 -7.34 24.16 -9.03
C ASN A 91 -6.97 24.73 -7.67
N HIS A 92 -7.30 23.99 -6.60
CA HIS A 92 -6.72 24.29 -5.30
C HIS A 92 -5.24 23.96 -5.32
N ARG A 93 -4.38 24.81 -4.78
CA ARG A 93 -2.95 24.54 -4.63
C ARG A 93 -2.73 23.30 -3.73
N PRO A 94 -1.59 22.57 -3.89
CA PRO A 94 -1.18 21.61 -2.88
C PRO A 94 -1.03 22.31 -1.51
N ILE A 95 -1.24 21.57 -0.43
CA ILE A 95 -1.09 22.15 0.92
C ILE A 95 0.36 22.60 1.16
N ASN A 96 1.35 21.80 0.74
CA ASN A 96 2.72 22.28 0.66
C ASN A 96 2.91 23.00 -0.70
N PRO A 97 3.11 24.32 -0.71
CA PRO A 97 3.26 25.07 -1.96
C PRO A 97 4.53 24.72 -2.73
N ASN A 98 5.51 24.09 -2.08
CA ASN A 98 6.76 23.66 -2.68
C ASN A 98 6.72 22.23 -3.26
N LEU A 99 5.63 21.49 -3.00
CA LEU A 99 5.44 20.13 -3.54
C LEU A 99 5.63 20.04 -5.06
N PRO A 100 5.12 20.97 -5.88
CA PRO A 100 5.33 20.94 -7.33
C PRO A 100 6.81 20.97 -7.77
N ASN A 101 7.67 21.49 -6.92
CA ASN A 101 9.11 21.56 -7.21
C ASN A 101 9.82 20.29 -6.71
N PHE A 102 9.72 19.97 -5.43
CA PHE A 102 10.51 18.87 -4.86
C PHE A 102 10.03 17.48 -5.26
N ILE A 103 8.78 17.32 -5.71
CA ILE A 103 8.29 16.02 -6.21
C ILE A 103 8.98 15.58 -7.51
N PHE A 104 9.53 16.54 -8.26
CA PHE A 104 10.31 16.28 -9.47
C PHE A 104 11.82 16.39 -9.25
N ASP A 105 12.25 17.28 -8.35
CA ASP A 105 13.67 17.49 -8.04
C ASP A 105 13.84 17.77 -6.53
N PRO A 106 14.31 16.76 -5.76
CA PRO A 106 14.40 16.88 -4.31
C PRO A 106 15.37 17.95 -3.81
N LYS A 107 16.19 18.55 -4.66
CA LYS A 107 17.04 19.71 -4.26
C LYS A 107 16.21 20.91 -3.80
N TYR A 108 14.95 21.00 -4.23
CA TYR A 108 14.04 22.07 -3.83
C TYR A 108 13.32 21.79 -2.49
N ALA A 109 13.50 20.62 -1.88
CA ALA A 109 13.00 20.37 -0.53
C ALA A 109 13.70 21.29 0.48
N GLY A 110 12.94 21.83 1.44
CA GLY A 110 13.48 22.74 2.44
C GLY A 110 14.53 22.08 3.34
N GLU A 111 15.54 22.86 3.72
CA GLU A 111 16.58 22.41 4.64
C GLU A 111 16.13 22.52 6.10
N THR A 112 16.62 21.60 6.89
CA THR A 112 16.50 21.63 8.34
C THR A 112 17.70 22.37 8.93
N VAL A 113 17.43 23.30 9.83
CA VAL A 113 18.46 24.09 10.53
C VAL A 113 18.85 23.47 11.88
N VAL A 114 18.14 22.44 12.33
CA VAL A 114 18.32 21.82 13.65
C VAL A 114 19.47 20.82 13.62
N ASP A 115 20.28 20.81 14.69
CA ASP A 115 21.33 19.82 14.85
C ASP A 115 20.76 18.40 14.99
N ILE A 116 21.18 17.53 14.07
CA ILE A 116 20.73 16.14 14.00
C ILE A 116 21.09 15.37 15.27
N ASN A 117 22.24 15.64 15.89
CA ASN A 117 22.69 14.89 17.06
C ASN A 117 21.83 15.20 18.29
N THR A 118 21.47 16.46 18.50
CA THR A 118 20.55 16.86 19.58
C THR A 118 19.18 16.21 19.41
N ALA A 119 18.64 16.20 18.20
CA ALA A 119 17.35 15.55 17.93
C ALA A 119 17.41 14.03 18.06
N LEU A 120 18.53 13.41 17.68
CA LEU A 120 18.77 11.98 17.82
C LEU A 120 18.72 11.55 19.29
N GLU A 121 19.37 12.30 20.19
CA GLU A 121 19.36 12.00 21.61
C GLU A 121 17.99 12.23 22.25
N ASP A 122 17.25 13.26 21.85
CA ASP A 122 15.86 13.45 22.29
C ASP A 122 14.98 12.27 21.89
N ILE A 123 15.06 11.82 20.63
CA ILE A 123 14.29 10.68 20.15
C ILE A 123 14.72 9.38 20.83
N ARG A 124 16.05 9.18 21.03
CA ARG A 124 16.59 8.01 21.73
C ARG A 124 16.04 7.88 23.14
N THR A 125 15.87 8.99 23.82
CA THR A 125 15.34 9.04 25.20
C THR A 125 13.84 8.76 25.26
N HIS A 126 13.07 9.17 24.23
CA HIS A 126 11.61 9.13 24.24
C HIS A 126 11.01 8.12 23.25
N LYS A 127 11.81 7.21 22.68
CA LYS A 127 11.31 6.20 21.75
C LYS A 127 10.40 5.19 22.43
N ILE A 128 9.40 4.70 21.68
CA ILE A 128 8.45 3.69 22.16
C ILE A 128 8.93 2.25 21.93
N GLY A 129 9.80 2.04 20.95
CA GLY A 129 10.27 0.71 20.56
C GLY A 129 11.78 0.53 20.66
N ASN A 130 12.22 -0.72 20.50
CA ASN A 130 13.64 -1.02 20.32
C ASN A 130 14.03 -0.73 18.88
N LEU A 131 14.65 0.42 18.66
CA LEU A 131 15.17 0.82 17.35
C LEU A 131 16.68 0.59 17.29
N ASN A 132 17.13 0.04 16.16
CA ASN A 132 18.56 0.05 15.85
C ASN A 132 18.99 1.45 15.35
N GLU A 133 20.30 1.66 15.23
CA GLU A 133 20.85 2.98 14.87
C GLU A 133 20.34 3.50 13.51
N LYS A 134 20.14 2.62 12.52
CA LYS A 134 19.62 3.02 11.21
C LYS A 134 18.14 3.36 11.24
N GLN A 135 17.35 2.65 12.04
CA GLN A 135 15.96 3.00 12.28
C GLN A 135 15.84 4.33 13.03
N LEU A 136 16.68 4.53 14.05
CA LEU A 136 16.73 5.78 14.81
C LEU A 136 17.14 6.97 13.92
N GLU A 137 18.15 6.79 13.05
CA GLU A 137 18.55 7.78 12.05
C GLU A 137 17.37 8.13 11.11
N ALA A 138 16.64 7.12 10.63
CA ALA A 138 15.49 7.31 9.73
C ALA A 138 14.37 8.09 10.41
N VAL A 139 14.03 7.77 11.67
CA VAL A 139 13.05 8.50 12.47
C VAL A 139 13.50 9.96 12.63
N THR A 140 14.76 10.17 13.06
CA THR A 140 15.29 11.51 13.30
C THR A 140 15.24 12.38 12.05
N LYS A 141 15.71 11.88 10.92
CA LYS A 141 15.64 12.60 9.64
C LYS A 141 14.21 12.93 9.23
N SER A 142 13.28 12.00 9.44
CA SER A 142 11.85 12.20 9.09
C SER A 142 11.20 13.27 9.97
N VAL A 143 11.45 13.24 11.27
CA VAL A 143 10.90 14.21 12.22
C VAL A 143 11.47 15.61 12.00
N LEU A 144 12.75 15.70 11.64
CA LEU A 144 13.43 16.96 11.33
C LEU A 144 13.13 17.50 9.95
N ALA A 145 12.68 16.67 9.01
CA ALA A 145 12.39 17.12 7.65
C ALA A 145 11.38 18.26 7.63
N LYS A 146 11.66 19.29 6.85
CA LYS A 146 10.75 20.42 6.67
C LYS A 146 9.62 20.07 5.69
N ASP A 147 9.98 19.55 4.54
CA ASP A 147 9.05 19.28 3.42
C ASP A 147 8.97 17.81 3.08
N LEU A 148 10.11 17.13 2.98
CA LEU A 148 10.22 15.77 2.43
C LEU A 148 11.22 14.92 3.21
N ALA A 149 10.84 13.68 3.52
CA ALA A 149 11.75 12.62 3.93
C ALA A 149 11.50 11.35 3.10
N LEU A 150 12.57 10.63 2.78
CA LEU A 150 12.54 9.42 1.97
C LEU A 150 13.25 8.28 2.71
N ILE A 151 12.57 7.17 2.90
CA ILE A 151 13.13 6.01 3.61
C ILE A 151 13.10 4.79 2.69
N GLN A 152 14.28 4.28 2.38
CA GLN A 152 14.46 2.97 1.74
C GLN A 152 14.52 1.89 2.81
N GLY A 153 13.62 0.92 2.75
CA GLY A 153 13.59 -0.21 3.69
C GLY A 153 13.48 -1.54 2.99
N PRO A 154 14.56 -2.32 2.88
CA PRO A 154 14.51 -3.70 2.43
C PRO A 154 13.47 -4.55 3.19
N PRO A 155 13.13 -5.76 2.68
CA PRO A 155 12.17 -6.63 3.34
C PRO A 155 12.59 -6.96 4.78
N GLY A 156 11.65 -6.86 5.72
CA GLY A 156 11.89 -7.22 7.12
C GLY A 156 12.70 -6.23 7.94
N THR A 157 13.09 -5.07 7.42
CA THR A 157 13.91 -4.09 8.15
C THR A 157 13.14 -3.21 9.13
N GLY A 158 11.86 -3.50 9.36
CA GLY A 158 11.05 -2.81 10.35
C GLY A 158 10.49 -1.47 9.89
N LYS A 159 10.17 -1.29 8.59
CA LYS A 159 9.50 -0.08 8.08
C LYS A 159 8.30 0.32 8.93
N THR A 160 7.44 -0.63 9.24
CA THR A 160 6.23 -0.41 10.07
C THR A 160 6.59 0.08 11.49
N THR A 161 7.68 -0.42 12.07
CA THR A 161 8.18 0.06 13.37
C THR A 161 8.66 1.51 13.28
N VAL A 162 9.37 1.85 12.21
CA VAL A 162 9.84 3.22 11.95
C VAL A 162 8.65 4.16 11.75
N ILE A 163 7.62 3.74 11.01
CA ILE A 163 6.37 4.50 10.81
C ILE A 163 5.70 4.80 12.15
N ALA A 164 5.51 3.78 12.98
CA ALA A 164 4.89 3.93 14.28
C ALA A 164 5.67 4.92 15.18
N GLU A 165 6.99 4.81 15.17
CA GLU A 165 7.84 5.72 15.91
C GLU A 165 7.76 7.17 15.40
N ILE A 166 7.77 7.37 14.07
CA ILE A 166 7.61 8.70 13.47
C ILE A 166 6.27 9.33 13.90
N ILE A 167 5.18 8.59 13.80
CA ILE A 167 3.86 9.06 14.23
C ILE A 167 3.87 9.47 15.69
N TRP A 168 4.42 8.63 16.55
CA TRP A 168 4.57 8.94 17.99
C TRP A 168 5.35 10.21 18.22
N GLN A 169 6.52 10.35 17.61
CA GLN A 169 7.37 11.51 17.79
C GLN A 169 6.74 12.81 17.29
N GLU A 170 6.00 12.79 16.21
CA GLU A 170 5.25 13.95 15.70
C GLU A 170 4.14 14.36 16.66
N ILE A 171 3.35 13.40 17.16
CA ILE A 171 2.26 13.66 18.13
C ILE A 171 2.83 14.08 19.49
N ARG A 172 3.95 13.48 19.96
CA ARG A 172 4.62 13.87 21.20
C ARG A 172 5.05 15.33 21.16
N LYS A 173 5.59 15.78 20.01
CA LYS A 173 6.02 17.17 19.84
C LYS A 173 4.85 18.14 19.67
N ASN A 174 3.80 17.72 19.04
CA ASN A 174 2.59 18.50 18.84
C ASN A 174 1.35 17.58 18.95
N PRO A 175 0.67 17.54 20.11
CA PRO A 175 -0.52 16.72 20.31
C PRO A 175 -1.68 17.00 19.35
N ASP A 176 -1.74 18.21 18.78
CA ASP A 176 -2.75 18.62 17.80
C ASP A 176 -2.32 18.36 16.34
N CYS A 177 -1.19 17.71 16.15
CA CYS A 177 -0.68 17.34 14.83
C CYS A 177 -1.66 16.40 14.13
N ARG A 178 -2.08 16.78 12.92
CA ARG A 178 -2.93 15.93 12.06
C ARG A 178 -2.07 15.11 11.13
N ILE A 179 -2.08 13.80 11.32
CA ILE A 179 -1.28 12.87 10.51
C ILE A 179 -2.18 12.05 9.61
N LEU A 180 -1.82 11.93 8.33
CA LEU A 180 -2.38 10.97 7.39
C LEU A 180 -1.39 9.83 7.16
N LEU A 181 -1.77 8.61 7.54
CA LEU A 181 -1.09 7.39 7.18
C LEU A 181 -1.76 6.76 5.95
N THR A 182 -1.01 6.53 4.90
CA THR A 182 -1.55 5.96 3.66
C THR A 182 -0.64 4.90 3.07
N SER A 183 -1.23 3.98 2.31
CA SER A 183 -0.53 2.95 1.54
C SER A 183 -1.40 2.49 0.37
N GLN A 184 -0.84 1.69 -0.53
CA GLN A 184 -1.59 1.05 -1.61
C GLN A 184 -2.54 -0.06 -1.12
N THR A 185 -2.19 -0.73 -0.03
CA THR A 185 -2.96 -1.88 0.49
C THR A 185 -3.54 -1.61 1.87
N ASN A 186 -4.70 -2.20 2.15
CA ASN A 186 -5.31 -2.15 3.47
C ASN A 186 -4.40 -2.76 4.54
N THR A 187 -3.83 -3.93 4.26
CA THR A 187 -2.97 -4.66 5.20
C THR A 187 -1.77 -3.83 5.68
N ALA A 188 -1.12 -3.06 4.79
CA ALA A 188 0.01 -2.22 5.19
C ALA A 188 -0.42 -1.10 6.14
N VAL A 189 -1.57 -0.48 5.89
CA VAL A 189 -2.14 0.54 6.78
C VAL A 189 -2.50 -0.06 8.14
N ASP A 190 -3.17 -1.21 8.15
CA ASP A 190 -3.67 -1.87 9.35
C ASP A 190 -2.52 -2.37 10.23
N ASN A 191 -1.48 -2.96 9.66
CA ASN A 191 -0.27 -3.38 10.39
C ASN A 191 0.47 -2.21 11.10
N ALA A 192 0.46 -1.02 10.50
CA ALA A 192 1.07 0.15 11.13
C ALA A 192 0.21 0.65 12.30
N LEU A 193 -1.10 0.61 12.16
CA LEU A 193 -2.02 1.01 13.21
C LEU A 193 -1.98 0.05 14.41
N GLU A 194 -1.89 -1.25 14.17
CA GLU A 194 -1.79 -2.26 15.25
C GLU A 194 -0.64 -1.99 16.22
N ARG A 195 0.50 -1.50 15.72
CA ARG A 195 1.67 -1.16 16.55
C ARG A 195 1.45 0.06 17.44
N LEU A 196 0.45 0.87 17.14
CA LEU A 196 0.14 2.12 17.84
C LEU A 196 -1.02 2.00 18.82
N GLN A 197 -1.70 0.85 18.87
CA GLN A 197 -2.91 0.64 19.69
C GLN A 197 -2.75 0.95 21.17
N THR A 198 -1.55 0.70 21.72
CA THR A 198 -1.28 0.87 23.16
C THR A 198 -0.67 2.22 23.51
N GLN A 199 -0.43 3.10 22.52
CA GLN A 199 0.24 4.37 22.77
C GLN A 199 -0.75 5.44 23.20
N ALA A 200 -0.59 5.90 24.44
CA ALA A 200 -1.36 7.02 24.98
C ALA A 200 -1.16 8.29 24.14
N GLY A 201 -2.24 9.04 23.89
CA GLY A 201 -2.18 10.28 23.11
C GLY A 201 -2.37 10.10 21.60
N ILE A 202 -2.26 8.90 21.05
CA ILE A 202 -2.61 8.61 19.65
C ILE A 202 -4.08 8.25 19.55
N ARG A 203 -4.81 8.97 18.74
CA ARG A 203 -6.26 8.80 18.51
C ARG A 203 -6.52 8.52 17.04
N PRO A 204 -6.38 7.25 16.63
CA PRO A 204 -6.42 6.86 15.23
C PRO A 204 -7.86 6.65 14.73
N VAL A 205 -8.09 6.97 13.47
CA VAL A 205 -9.30 6.59 12.72
C VAL A 205 -8.92 5.94 11.40
N ARG A 206 -9.53 4.79 11.12
CA ARG A 206 -9.39 4.08 9.86
C ARG A 206 -10.57 4.39 8.95
N ILE A 207 -10.33 5.11 7.86
CA ILE A 207 -11.36 5.38 6.86
C ILE A 207 -11.30 4.29 5.78
N LEU A 208 -12.40 3.55 5.67
CA LEU A 208 -12.61 2.54 4.62
C LEU A 208 -13.55 3.12 3.56
N GLY A 209 -13.36 2.74 2.29
CA GLY A 209 -14.34 3.09 1.25
C GLY A 209 -15.67 2.38 1.47
N ARG A 210 -16.70 2.80 0.73
CA ARG A 210 -18.00 2.12 0.76
C ARG A 210 -17.82 0.62 0.51
N LEU A 211 -18.01 -0.14 1.56
CA LEU A 211 -17.97 -1.59 1.51
C LEU A 211 -19.33 -2.06 1.02
N ASP A 212 -19.35 -2.78 -0.10
CA ASP A 212 -20.49 -3.63 -0.44
C ASP A 212 -20.68 -4.63 0.71
N ASP A 213 -21.89 -4.79 1.22
CA ASP A 213 -22.21 -5.72 2.34
C ASP A 213 -21.63 -7.13 2.14
N ARG A 214 -21.37 -7.52 0.86
CA ARG A 214 -20.65 -8.73 0.49
C ARG A 214 -19.16 -8.70 0.77
N LYS A 215 -18.53 -7.51 0.78
CA LYS A 215 -17.11 -7.33 1.07
C LYS A 215 -16.84 -7.24 2.57
N ILE A 216 -17.80 -6.79 3.38
CA ILE A 216 -17.68 -6.77 4.84
C ILE A 216 -17.48 -8.21 5.37
N LYS A 217 -18.13 -9.21 4.75
CA LYS A 217 -17.96 -10.63 5.12
C LYS A 217 -16.59 -11.22 4.75
N ASN A 218 -15.83 -10.55 3.86
CA ASN A 218 -14.51 -10.97 3.37
C ASN A 218 -13.39 -9.99 3.76
N LEU A 219 -13.68 -8.98 4.59
CA LEU A 219 -12.64 -8.18 5.22
C LEU A 219 -11.86 -9.09 6.15
N ALA A 220 -10.54 -8.97 6.07
CA ALA A 220 -9.67 -9.67 6.98
C ALA A 220 -10.12 -9.39 8.42
N PRO A 221 -10.18 -10.43 9.28
CA PRO A 221 -10.54 -10.27 10.68
C PRO A 221 -9.76 -9.16 11.39
N GLU A 222 -8.56 -8.83 10.90
CA GLU A 222 -7.67 -7.80 11.44
C GLU A 222 -8.26 -6.38 11.34
N ALA A 223 -8.86 -6.00 10.21
CA ALA A 223 -9.47 -4.68 10.06
C ALA A 223 -10.69 -4.50 10.99
N LEU A 224 -11.45 -5.59 11.23
CA LEU A 224 -12.53 -5.65 12.20
C LEU A 224 -12.01 -5.66 13.65
N ARG A 225 -10.93 -6.41 13.92
CA ARG A 225 -10.27 -6.45 15.24
C ARG A 225 -9.71 -5.09 15.62
N PHE A 226 -9.13 -4.37 14.65
CA PHE A 226 -8.62 -3.02 14.88
C PHE A 226 -9.73 -2.06 15.33
N SER A 227 -10.86 -2.04 14.63
CA SER A 227 -12.03 -1.25 15.02
C SER A 227 -12.56 -1.64 16.40
N THR A 228 -12.60 -2.94 16.70
CA THR A 228 -13.07 -3.48 18.00
C THR A 228 -12.08 -3.13 19.11
N SER A 229 -10.77 -3.25 18.87
CA SER A 229 -9.76 -2.95 19.89
C SER A 229 -9.68 -1.46 20.23
N ILE A 230 -9.95 -0.55 19.28
CA ILE A 230 -10.12 0.87 19.56
C ILE A 230 -11.30 1.12 20.49
N ILE A 231 -12.43 0.48 20.21
CA ILE A 231 -13.63 0.58 21.06
C ILE A 231 -13.33 0.06 22.46
N ASP A 232 -12.62 -1.06 22.57
CA ASP A 232 -12.23 -1.64 23.86
C ASP A 232 -11.27 -0.73 24.62
N THR A 233 -10.29 -0.13 23.95
CA THR A 233 -9.35 0.85 24.54
C THR A 233 -10.13 2.07 25.05
N TRP A 234 -11.02 2.60 24.26
CA TRP A 234 -11.84 3.74 24.66
C TRP A 234 -12.84 3.42 25.77
N SER A 235 -13.36 2.19 25.79
CA SER A 235 -14.20 1.72 26.92
C SER A 235 -13.40 1.70 28.20
N GLN A 236 -12.13 1.26 28.16
CA GLN A 236 -11.23 1.29 29.30
C GLN A 236 -10.86 2.72 29.72
N ASP A 237 -10.61 3.60 28.76
CA ASP A 237 -10.31 5.00 29.04
C ASP A 237 -11.53 5.74 29.61
N SER A 238 -12.74 5.44 29.12
CA SER A 238 -13.99 5.94 29.70
C SER A 238 -14.13 5.57 31.17
N THR A 239 -13.80 4.31 31.54
CA THR A 239 -13.86 3.86 32.96
C THR A 239 -12.86 4.55 33.87
N LYS A 240 -11.71 5.01 33.33
CA LYS A 240 -10.66 5.72 34.05
C LYS A 240 -10.83 7.24 34.05
N CYS A 241 -11.77 7.76 33.25
CA CYS A 241 -11.98 9.18 33.10
C CYS A 241 -12.68 9.75 34.34
N ASN A 242 -12.05 10.73 35.00
CA ASN A 242 -12.58 11.43 36.15
C ASN A 242 -13.52 12.59 35.78
N ASP A 243 -13.56 12.99 34.50
CA ASP A 243 -14.47 14.01 34.00
C ASP A 243 -15.80 13.38 33.59
N ASN A 244 -16.84 13.72 34.33
CA ASN A 244 -18.17 13.15 34.14
C ASN A 244 -18.78 13.52 32.76
N ALA A 245 -18.46 14.68 32.22
CA ALA A 245 -18.95 15.10 30.90
C ALA A 245 -18.23 14.33 29.79
N ALA A 246 -16.92 14.19 29.88
CA ALA A 246 -16.12 13.42 28.95
C ALA A 246 -16.52 11.93 28.98
N LYS A 247 -16.79 11.37 30.16
CA LYS A 247 -17.24 9.99 30.32
C LYS A 247 -18.61 9.74 29.65
N ILE A 248 -19.60 10.59 29.93
CA ILE A 248 -20.93 10.49 29.29
C ILE A 248 -20.83 10.59 27.78
N TRP A 249 -19.94 11.43 27.29
CA TRP A 249 -19.71 11.62 25.87
C TRP A 249 -19.07 10.36 25.23
N MET A 250 -18.02 9.80 25.84
CA MET A 250 -17.37 8.58 25.41
C MET A 250 -18.35 7.39 25.40
N ASP A 251 -19.11 7.20 26.47
CA ASP A 251 -20.10 6.11 26.59
C ASP A 251 -21.20 6.23 25.51
N ARG A 252 -21.64 7.44 25.21
CA ARG A 252 -22.65 7.69 24.17
C ARG A 252 -22.10 7.34 22.77
N ILE A 253 -20.83 7.60 22.49
CA ILE A 253 -20.20 7.29 21.22
C ILE A 253 -19.92 5.79 21.11
N ILE A 254 -19.36 5.17 22.14
CA ILE A 254 -19.14 3.73 22.19
C ILE A 254 -20.44 2.98 21.92
N SER A 255 -21.53 3.40 22.55
CA SER A 255 -22.86 2.82 22.35
C SER A 255 -23.35 2.96 20.91
N LYS A 256 -23.13 4.11 20.26
CA LYS A 256 -23.49 4.32 18.85
C LYS A 256 -22.69 3.45 17.91
N ILE A 257 -21.35 3.34 18.13
CA ILE A 257 -20.45 2.55 17.30
C ILE A 257 -20.76 1.06 17.44
N SER A 258 -21.01 0.58 18.65
CA SER A 258 -21.32 -0.85 18.92
C SER A 258 -22.62 -1.32 18.28
N ASN A 259 -23.54 -0.41 17.99
CA ASN A 259 -24.87 -0.71 17.44
C ASN A 259 -25.00 -0.45 15.94
N ASP A 260 -24.00 0.17 15.28
CA ASP A 260 -24.05 0.49 13.84
C ASP A 260 -22.92 -0.20 13.07
N PRO A 261 -23.23 -1.15 12.17
CA PRO A 261 -22.23 -1.80 11.33
C PRO A 261 -21.59 -0.86 10.28
N LYS A 262 -22.06 0.39 10.15
CA LYS A 262 -21.48 1.43 9.27
C LYS A 262 -20.55 2.33 10.04
N TYR A 263 -19.47 1.76 10.53
CA TYR A 263 -18.47 2.42 11.38
C TYR A 263 -17.94 3.78 10.89
N SER A 264 -17.92 4.06 9.60
CA SER A 264 -17.34 5.28 9.05
C SER A 264 -18.13 6.54 9.38
N SER A 265 -19.46 6.46 9.49
CA SER A 265 -20.30 7.62 9.75
C SER A 265 -20.43 7.97 11.24
N ALA A 266 -20.20 7.04 12.14
CA ALA A 266 -20.32 7.27 13.59
C ALA A 266 -19.02 7.84 14.19
N ILE A 267 -17.87 7.51 13.62
CA ILE A 267 -16.55 8.03 14.03
C ILE A 267 -16.35 9.47 13.55
N SER A 268 -17.08 9.90 12.53
CA SER A 268 -17.00 11.24 11.93
C SER A 268 -17.40 12.39 12.86
N SER A 269 -17.93 12.11 14.03
CA SER A 269 -18.26 13.18 15.02
C SER A 269 -17.11 13.51 16.01
N TRP A 270 -15.90 13.02 15.78
CA TRP A 270 -14.81 13.16 16.74
C TRP A 270 -13.86 14.31 16.40
N LYS A 271 -13.81 15.29 17.27
CA LYS A 271 -12.91 16.44 17.15
C LYS A 271 -11.48 16.21 17.63
N ASP A 272 -11.22 15.04 18.27
CA ASP A 272 -9.92 14.77 18.91
C ASP A 272 -9.02 13.82 18.14
N VAL A 273 -9.40 13.46 16.90
CA VAL A 273 -8.58 12.58 16.06
C VAL A 273 -7.28 13.29 15.66
N ASN A 274 -6.14 12.62 15.82
CA ASN A 274 -4.84 13.13 15.36
C ASN A 274 -4.15 12.24 14.33
N LEU A 275 -4.63 11.00 14.14
CA LEU A 275 -4.13 10.07 13.13
C LEU A 275 -5.28 9.54 12.26
N VAL A 276 -5.27 9.89 10.99
CA VAL A 276 -6.20 9.35 9.98
C VAL A 276 -5.44 8.34 9.13
N ALA A 277 -6.04 7.19 8.91
CA ALA A 277 -5.44 6.12 8.11
C ALA A 277 -6.38 5.69 6.98
N ALA A 278 -5.88 5.71 5.75
CA ALA A 278 -6.65 5.36 4.55
C ALA A 278 -5.73 4.85 3.43
N THR A 279 -6.25 4.06 2.49
CA THR A 279 -5.49 3.75 1.28
C THR A 279 -5.44 4.94 0.33
N CYS A 280 -4.44 4.98 -0.55
CA CYS A 280 -4.27 6.08 -1.52
C CYS A 280 -5.53 6.35 -2.35
N SER A 281 -6.22 5.29 -2.78
CA SER A 281 -7.46 5.40 -3.57
C SER A 281 -8.63 6.03 -2.78
N ILE A 282 -8.62 5.91 -1.45
CA ILE A 282 -9.66 6.49 -0.58
C ILE A 282 -9.39 7.96 -0.28
N CYS A 283 -8.11 8.39 -0.16
CA CYS A 283 -7.68 9.75 0.23
C CYS A 283 -8.23 10.82 -0.69
N GLY A 284 -9.03 10.93 -1.42
CA GLY A 284 -9.67 11.95 -2.27
C GLY A 284 -11.12 11.61 -2.56
N SER A 285 -11.63 10.55 -1.94
CA SER A 285 -13.03 10.15 -2.09
C SER A 285 -13.97 11.13 -1.39
N ARG A 286 -15.24 11.09 -1.78
CA ARG A 286 -16.25 11.88 -1.12
C ARG A 286 -16.40 11.48 0.35
N ASP A 287 -16.43 10.19 0.61
CA ASP A 287 -16.58 9.64 1.96
C ASP A 287 -15.39 10.05 2.86
N PHE A 288 -14.16 10.09 2.30
CA PHE A 288 -12.98 10.60 3.02
C PHE A 288 -13.12 12.08 3.37
N MET A 289 -13.63 12.90 2.46
CA MET A 289 -13.80 14.32 2.70
C MET A 289 -14.91 14.62 3.70
N GLU A 290 -16.03 13.90 3.61
CA GLU A 290 -17.12 14.01 4.58
C GLU A 290 -16.61 13.64 5.97
N SER A 291 -15.90 12.51 6.12
CA SER A 291 -15.28 12.08 7.38
C SER A 291 -14.27 13.12 7.90
N TYR A 292 -13.42 13.69 7.03
CA TYR A 292 -12.49 14.75 7.43
C TYR A 292 -13.21 15.99 7.95
N SER A 293 -14.25 16.44 7.24
CA SER A 293 -15.07 17.60 7.62
C SER A 293 -15.73 17.42 8.98
N ASP A 294 -16.22 16.21 9.24
CA ASP A 294 -16.85 15.88 10.53
C ASP A 294 -15.84 15.86 11.68
N MET A 295 -14.61 15.36 11.44
CA MET A 295 -13.55 15.28 12.46
C MET A 295 -12.91 16.64 12.75
N PHE A 296 -12.59 17.41 11.72
CA PHE A 296 -11.74 18.58 11.84
C PHE A 296 -12.48 19.90 11.52
N GLY A 297 -13.73 19.83 11.06
CA GLY A 297 -14.46 20.97 10.55
C GLY A 297 -13.98 21.39 9.15
N GLY A 298 -14.62 22.37 8.57
CA GLY A 298 -14.37 22.83 7.20
C GLY A 298 -15.46 22.34 6.25
N ASN A 299 -15.93 23.22 5.37
CA ASN A 299 -17.01 22.91 4.44
C ASN A 299 -16.52 22.69 3.01
N GLU A 300 -15.24 22.93 2.76
CA GLU A 300 -14.66 22.84 1.42
C GLU A 300 -13.41 21.95 1.38
N ARG A 301 -13.16 21.39 0.20
CA ARG A 301 -11.91 20.62 -0.08
C ARG A 301 -10.64 21.45 0.10
N SER A 302 -10.73 22.77 -0.01
CA SER A 302 -9.63 23.72 0.20
C SER A 302 -9.11 23.70 1.62
N ASP A 303 -9.96 23.35 2.58
CA ASP A 303 -9.66 23.43 4.01
C ASP A 303 -9.03 22.12 4.54
N MET A 304 -9.04 21.06 3.71
CA MET A 304 -8.51 19.76 4.10
C MET A 304 -6.98 19.72 4.02
N PHE A 305 -6.34 19.58 5.16
CA PHE A 305 -4.88 19.42 5.26
C PHE A 305 -4.47 18.47 6.37
N PHE A 306 -3.28 17.94 6.22
CA PHE A 306 -2.55 17.20 7.25
C PHE A 306 -1.20 17.87 7.49
N ASP A 307 -0.75 17.92 8.74
CA ASP A 307 0.57 18.43 9.06
C ASP A 307 1.65 17.49 8.54
N VAL A 308 1.38 16.18 8.62
CA VAL A 308 2.27 15.14 8.09
C VAL A 308 1.47 14.11 7.29
N VAL A 309 1.95 13.80 6.10
CA VAL A 309 1.48 12.65 5.30
C VAL A 309 2.59 11.60 5.27
N ILE A 310 2.29 10.41 5.73
CA ILE A 310 3.21 9.25 5.70
C ILE A 310 2.66 8.24 4.70
N MET A 311 3.42 7.96 3.66
CA MET A 311 3.05 6.99 2.64
C MET A 311 3.97 5.77 2.71
N ASP A 312 3.41 4.60 3.04
CA ASP A 312 4.11 3.32 3.02
C ASP A 312 3.91 2.59 1.69
N GLU A 313 4.80 1.64 1.39
CA GLU A 313 4.83 0.84 0.15
C GLU A 313 4.81 1.71 -1.13
N ALA A 314 5.45 2.89 -1.05
CA ALA A 314 5.40 3.89 -2.12
C ALA A 314 6.02 3.43 -3.45
N SER A 315 6.90 2.45 -3.43
CA SER A 315 7.49 1.86 -4.64
C SER A 315 6.48 1.14 -5.53
N LYS A 316 5.34 0.71 -4.95
CA LYS A 316 4.26 0.02 -5.67
C LYS A 316 3.20 0.98 -6.24
N ALA A 317 3.28 2.27 -5.90
CA ALA A 317 2.34 3.28 -6.34
C ALA A 317 2.81 3.96 -7.63
N THR A 318 1.87 4.18 -8.54
CA THR A 318 2.10 5.05 -9.69
C THR A 318 2.23 6.52 -9.25
N PRO A 319 2.87 7.40 -10.03
CA PRO A 319 2.98 8.82 -9.70
C PRO A 319 1.63 9.49 -9.44
N VAL A 320 0.59 9.09 -10.18
CA VAL A 320 -0.76 9.67 -10.05
C VAL A 320 -1.49 9.20 -8.79
N GLU A 321 -1.28 7.96 -8.38
CA GLU A 321 -1.79 7.43 -7.11
C GLU A 321 -1.10 8.10 -5.92
N MET A 322 0.23 8.28 -5.98
CA MET A 322 0.98 9.02 -4.96
C MET A 322 0.48 10.46 -4.81
N ALA A 323 0.18 11.14 -5.91
CA ALA A 323 -0.26 12.53 -5.89
C ALA A 323 -1.50 12.74 -5.03
N VAL A 324 -2.44 11.77 -4.96
CA VAL A 324 -3.72 11.92 -4.26
C VAL A 324 -3.54 12.23 -2.77
N PRO A 325 -2.80 11.44 -1.97
CA PRO A 325 -2.53 11.79 -0.58
C PRO A 325 -1.50 12.92 -0.42
N LEU A 326 -0.46 13.00 -1.28
CA LEU A 326 0.64 13.93 -1.08
C LEU A 326 0.22 15.40 -1.21
N VAL A 327 -0.78 15.71 -2.04
CA VAL A 327 -1.30 17.10 -2.16
C VAL A 327 -2.00 17.61 -0.90
N LEU A 328 -2.26 16.74 0.08
CA LEU A 328 -2.96 17.06 1.33
C LEU A 328 -1.99 17.36 2.49
N GLY A 329 -0.69 17.14 2.32
CA GLY A 329 0.31 17.25 3.39
C GLY A 329 1.12 18.53 3.36
N LYS A 330 1.43 19.08 4.56
CA LYS A 330 2.46 20.11 4.74
C LYS A 330 3.85 19.48 4.68
N LYS A 331 4.08 18.41 5.44
CA LYS A 331 5.28 17.57 5.44
C LYS A 331 4.94 16.21 4.85
N ILE A 332 5.85 15.65 4.05
CA ILE A 332 5.65 14.40 3.34
C ILE A 332 6.78 13.43 3.68
N ILE A 333 6.41 12.25 4.14
CA ILE A 333 7.34 11.17 4.45
C ILE A 333 6.97 9.97 3.57
N VAL A 334 7.87 9.57 2.71
CA VAL A 334 7.63 8.50 1.74
C VAL A 334 8.56 7.33 2.04
N ILE A 335 7.95 6.18 2.26
CA ILE A 335 8.64 4.97 2.68
C ILE A 335 8.37 3.87 1.65
N GLY A 336 9.40 3.18 1.22
CA GLY A 336 9.26 2.14 0.21
C GLY A 336 10.49 1.28 0.06
N ASP A 337 10.43 0.40 -0.93
CA ASP A 337 11.57 -0.42 -1.34
C ASP A 337 11.58 -0.57 -2.87
N HIS A 338 12.37 0.26 -3.51
CA HIS A 338 12.43 0.31 -4.98
C HIS A 338 13.16 -0.86 -5.64
N LYS A 339 13.71 -1.79 -4.85
CA LYS A 339 14.24 -3.06 -5.34
C LYS A 339 13.17 -4.16 -5.39
N GLN A 340 11.98 -3.91 -4.79
CA GLN A 340 10.81 -4.76 -4.97
C GLN A 340 10.07 -4.41 -6.27
N LEU A 341 9.01 -5.17 -6.56
CA LEU A 341 8.23 -4.99 -7.79
C LEU A 341 7.73 -3.55 -7.94
N PRO A 342 7.94 -2.94 -9.10
CA PRO A 342 7.44 -1.60 -9.41
C PRO A 342 5.91 -1.63 -9.58
N PRO A 343 5.27 -0.45 -9.72
CA PRO A 343 3.86 -0.37 -10.07
C PRO A 343 3.57 -1.14 -11.36
N MET A 344 2.49 -1.92 -11.37
CA MET A 344 2.04 -2.58 -12.59
C MET A 344 1.36 -1.55 -13.50
N MET A 345 1.92 -1.32 -14.67
CA MET A 345 1.34 -0.47 -15.71
C MET A 345 1.09 -1.30 -16.96
N ASP A 346 -0.05 -1.07 -17.62
CA ASP A 346 -0.32 -1.67 -18.92
C ASP A 346 0.45 -0.91 -20.01
N GLU A 347 1.56 -1.48 -20.46
CA GLU A 347 2.44 -0.90 -21.47
C GLU A 347 1.68 -0.59 -22.77
N ASN A 348 0.78 -1.47 -23.20
CA ASN A 348 -0.01 -1.25 -24.41
C ASN A 348 -0.92 -0.02 -24.32
N THR A 349 -1.50 0.21 -23.14
CA THR A 349 -2.33 1.39 -22.89
C THR A 349 -1.50 2.66 -22.89
N ILE A 350 -0.30 2.62 -22.30
CA ILE A 350 0.64 3.75 -22.28
C ILE A 350 1.11 4.08 -23.70
N ASP A 351 1.55 3.07 -24.45
CA ASP A 351 2.04 3.25 -25.82
C ASP A 351 0.95 3.84 -26.71
N SER A 352 -0.27 3.31 -26.64
CA SER A 352 -1.41 3.86 -27.38
C SER A 352 -1.74 5.30 -27.01
N ALA A 353 -1.64 5.66 -25.74
CA ALA A 353 -1.88 7.02 -25.27
C ALA A 353 -0.78 7.98 -25.76
N LEU A 354 0.49 7.55 -25.69
CA LEU A 354 1.64 8.35 -26.14
C LEU A 354 1.65 8.55 -27.68
N GLU A 355 1.23 7.51 -28.41
CA GLU A 355 1.06 7.61 -29.85
C GLU A 355 0.02 8.65 -30.24
N LYS A 356 -1.15 8.66 -29.57
CA LYS A 356 -2.23 9.63 -29.78
C LYS A 356 -1.78 11.09 -29.54
N ILE A 357 -0.87 11.33 -28.63
CA ILE A 357 -0.34 12.68 -28.34
C ILE A 357 0.98 12.98 -29.11
N GLY A 358 1.38 12.12 -30.06
CA GLY A 358 2.57 12.32 -30.90
C GLY A 358 3.92 12.24 -30.15
N LYS A 359 3.97 11.49 -29.03
CA LYS A 359 5.16 11.39 -28.17
C LYS A 359 5.68 9.96 -28.04
N LYS A 360 5.82 9.26 -29.16
CA LYS A 360 6.37 7.89 -29.20
C LYS A 360 7.77 7.76 -28.60
N ASP A 361 8.60 8.78 -28.75
CA ASP A 361 9.96 8.85 -28.19
C ASP A 361 9.99 8.82 -26.66
N ILE A 362 8.88 9.17 -26.02
CA ILE A 362 8.72 9.09 -24.56
C ILE A 362 8.31 7.68 -24.13
N ALA A 363 7.66 6.89 -24.99
CA ALA A 363 7.24 5.53 -24.70
C ALA A 363 8.44 4.66 -24.26
N GLU A 364 9.55 4.68 -25.00
CA GLU A 364 10.76 3.93 -24.62
C GLU A 364 11.35 4.38 -23.28
N LYS A 365 11.20 5.65 -22.92
CA LYS A 365 11.65 6.18 -21.62
C LYS A 365 10.69 5.82 -20.49
N LEU A 366 9.41 5.69 -20.79
CA LEU A 366 8.38 5.30 -19.83
C LEU A 366 8.28 3.78 -19.66
N GLN A 367 8.62 2.98 -20.67
CA GLN A 367 8.73 1.51 -20.55
C GLN A 367 9.80 1.08 -19.53
N LYS A 368 10.80 1.93 -19.31
CA LYS A 368 11.74 1.81 -18.17
C LYS A 368 11.21 2.57 -16.94
N ALA A 369 9.89 2.71 -16.81
CA ALA A 369 9.28 3.52 -15.75
C ALA A 369 9.57 2.95 -14.38
N GLU A 370 10.66 3.38 -13.86
CA GLU A 370 11.00 3.25 -12.46
C GLU A 370 9.93 3.95 -11.63
N SER A 371 9.64 3.42 -10.45
CA SER A 371 8.68 4.06 -9.56
C SER A 371 9.12 5.50 -9.25
N GLN A 372 8.16 6.40 -9.05
CA GLN A 372 8.47 7.78 -8.65
C GLN A 372 9.30 7.82 -7.36
N PHE A 373 9.06 6.87 -6.44
CA PHE A 373 9.85 6.72 -5.23
C PHE A 373 11.33 6.49 -5.54
N LYS A 374 11.68 5.57 -6.47
CA LYS A 374 13.06 5.32 -6.87
C LYS A 374 13.74 6.58 -7.38
N ARG A 375 13.09 7.29 -8.32
CA ARG A 375 13.62 8.52 -8.90
C ARG A 375 13.91 9.59 -7.84
N LEU A 376 12.96 9.79 -6.92
CA LEU A 376 13.12 10.74 -5.82
C LEU A 376 14.25 10.32 -4.88
N PHE A 377 14.27 9.04 -4.49
CA PHE A 377 15.27 8.51 -3.56
C PHE A 377 16.69 8.63 -4.13
N GLU A 378 16.92 8.14 -5.33
CA GLU A 378 18.24 8.20 -5.97
C GLU A 378 18.71 9.64 -6.23
N ALA A 379 17.81 10.53 -6.64
CA ALA A 379 18.14 11.95 -6.82
C ALA A 379 18.47 12.61 -5.47
N ALA A 380 17.66 12.38 -4.44
CA ALA A 380 17.88 12.95 -3.10
C ALA A 380 19.16 12.41 -2.44
N ALA A 381 19.47 11.13 -2.61
CA ALA A 381 20.72 10.54 -2.10
C ALA A 381 21.99 11.23 -2.63
N LYS A 382 21.92 11.83 -3.82
CA LYS A 382 23.02 12.58 -4.43
C LYS A 382 23.11 14.03 -3.93
N VAL A 383 21.96 14.69 -3.72
CA VAL A 383 21.92 16.15 -3.49
C VAL A 383 21.45 16.55 -2.09
N ARG A 384 20.73 15.68 -1.37
CA ARG A 384 20.05 15.99 -0.08
C ARG A 384 20.09 14.81 0.88
N LYS A 385 21.26 14.39 1.30
CA LYS A 385 21.43 13.25 2.23
C LYS A 385 20.70 13.41 3.57
N THR A 386 20.39 14.63 3.97
CA THR A 386 19.69 14.94 5.23
C THR A 386 18.24 14.48 5.24
N ILE A 387 17.61 14.31 4.07
CA ILE A 387 16.22 13.86 3.95
C ILE A 387 16.10 12.38 3.56
N VAL A 388 17.22 11.67 3.43
CA VAL A 388 17.26 10.27 2.96
C VAL A 388 17.78 9.37 4.06
N ALA A 389 17.13 8.23 4.26
CA ALA A 389 17.61 7.17 5.14
C ALA A 389 17.44 5.80 4.50
N THR A 390 18.35 4.88 4.79
CA THR A 390 18.28 3.48 4.35
C THR A 390 18.42 2.56 5.54
N LEU A 391 17.46 1.64 5.70
CA LEU A 391 17.50 0.61 6.73
C LEU A 391 18.36 -0.55 6.24
N ASP A 392 19.22 -1.09 7.10
CA ASP A 392 20.21 -2.08 6.72
C ASP A 392 20.10 -3.43 7.43
N THR A 393 19.23 -3.54 8.44
CA THR A 393 19.14 -4.76 9.28
C THR A 393 17.72 -5.30 9.24
N GLN A 394 17.56 -6.52 8.78
CA GLN A 394 16.27 -7.20 8.71
C GLN A 394 16.06 -8.15 9.92
N TYR A 395 14.79 -8.33 10.32
CA TYR A 395 14.33 -9.11 11.47
C TYR A 395 13.20 -10.09 11.12
N ARG A 396 13.07 -10.48 9.84
CA ARG A 396 11.96 -11.30 9.37
C ARG A 396 12.36 -12.71 8.99
N MET A 397 13.48 -12.84 8.30
CA MET A 397 13.88 -14.09 7.66
C MET A 397 15.23 -14.57 8.16
N HIS A 398 15.43 -15.88 8.11
CA HIS A 398 16.71 -16.50 8.39
C HIS A 398 17.82 -15.95 7.48
N GLU A 399 19.06 -15.93 7.94
CA GLU A 399 20.21 -15.36 7.21
C GLU A 399 20.40 -16.01 5.83
N GLN A 400 20.24 -17.31 5.70
CA GLN A 400 20.35 -18.00 4.41
C GLN A 400 19.30 -17.52 3.41
N ILE A 401 18.06 -17.26 3.84
CA ILE A 401 17.01 -16.69 3.00
C ILE A 401 17.37 -15.23 2.65
N MET A 402 17.85 -14.45 3.62
CA MET A 402 18.30 -13.08 3.37
C MET A 402 19.43 -13.05 2.32
N ASN A 403 20.36 -14.01 2.36
CA ASN A 403 21.48 -14.05 1.43
C ASN A 403 21.06 -14.25 -0.03
N THR A 404 19.89 -14.82 -0.30
CA THR A 404 19.35 -14.93 -1.68
C THR A 404 18.97 -13.55 -2.25
N ILE A 405 18.54 -12.61 -1.41
CA ILE A 405 18.14 -11.27 -1.83
C ILE A 405 19.20 -10.19 -1.58
N LYS A 406 20.19 -10.45 -0.75
CA LYS A 406 21.23 -9.49 -0.34
C LYS A 406 21.93 -8.83 -1.54
N GLN A 407 22.14 -9.58 -2.61
CA GLN A 407 22.80 -9.11 -3.83
C GLN A 407 22.10 -7.88 -4.46
N PHE A 408 20.79 -7.75 -4.34
CA PHE A 408 20.03 -6.63 -4.89
C PHE A 408 20.23 -5.31 -4.14
N TYR A 409 20.77 -5.37 -2.91
CA TYR A 409 20.97 -4.23 -2.02
C TYR A 409 22.46 -3.87 -1.82
N GLN A 410 23.39 -4.55 -2.49
CA GLN A 410 24.84 -4.38 -2.29
C GLN A 410 25.33 -2.97 -2.58
N GLU A 411 24.87 -2.36 -3.67
CA GLU A 411 25.31 -1.02 -4.07
C GLU A 411 24.86 0.06 -3.09
N GLU A 412 23.61 0.00 -2.66
CA GLU A 412 23.00 1.02 -1.79
C GLU A 412 23.47 0.91 -0.35
N LEU A 413 23.77 -0.28 0.10
CA LEU A 413 24.24 -0.57 1.45
C LEU A 413 25.74 -0.83 1.52
N ALA A 414 26.50 -0.52 0.47
CA ALA A 414 27.95 -0.73 0.44
C ALA A 414 28.67 -0.06 1.61
N ALA A 415 28.25 1.15 1.98
CA ALA A 415 28.82 1.90 3.09
C ALA A 415 28.59 1.27 4.47
N THR A 416 27.57 0.40 4.62
CA THR A 416 27.20 -0.27 5.87
C THR A 416 27.57 -1.75 5.88
N GLY A 417 28.22 -2.26 4.82
CA GLY A 417 28.58 -3.66 4.67
C GLY A 417 27.47 -4.57 4.12
N GLY A 418 26.43 -3.97 3.53
CA GLY A 418 25.30 -4.69 2.94
C GLY A 418 24.16 -4.93 3.92
N LEU A 419 23.16 -5.69 3.46
CA LEU A 419 22.00 -6.08 4.30
C LEU A 419 22.45 -7.05 5.39
N LYS A 420 22.06 -6.77 6.64
CA LYS A 420 22.43 -7.52 7.85
C LYS A 420 21.24 -8.31 8.36
N CYS A 421 21.51 -9.46 9.00
CA CYS A 421 20.52 -10.23 9.72
C CYS A 421 20.52 -9.88 11.20
N GLY A 422 19.38 -9.45 11.72
CA GLY A 422 19.17 -9.16 13.13
C GLY A 422 18.51 -10.31 13.90
N ILE A 423 18.23 -11.44 13.24
CA ILE A 423 17.69 -12.65 13.88
C ILE A 423 18.85 -13.44 14.47
N THR A 424 18.80 -13.73 15.76
CA THR A 424 19.78 -14.53 16.48
C THR A 424 19.30 -15.95 16.76
N GLU A 425 17.99 -16.14 16.83
CA GLU A 425 17.37 -17.43 17.09
C GLU A 425 16.55 -17.88 15.87
N THR A 426 16.79 -19.09 15.42
CA THR A 426 16.07 -19.71 14.29
C THR A 426 15.61 -21.08 14.70
N MET A 427 14.44 -21.47 14.21
CA MET A 427 13.92 -22.82 14.37
C MET A 427 14.40 -23.67 13.23
N ASP A 428 14.97 -24.84 13.55
CA ASP A 428 15.37 -25.82 12.56
C ASP A 428 14.15 -26.37 11.82
N ILE A 429 14.33 -26.67 10.53
CA ILE A 429 13.33 -27.39 9.75
C ILE A 429 13.34 -28.88 10.13
N PRO A 430 12.27 -29.64 9.84
CA PRO A 430 12.28 -31.10 10.02
C PRO A 430 13.44 -31.78 9.29
N ASP A 431 14.06 -32.78 9.93
CA ASP A 431 15.23 -33.48 9.38
C ASP A 431 14.86 -34.34 8.16
N LEU A 432 15.40 -34.01 7.00
CA LEU A 432 15.21 -34.71 5.74
C LEU A 432 16.36 -35.65 5.38
N THR A 433 17.45 -35.66 6.13
CA THR A 433 18.67 -36.41 5.77
C THR A 433 18.44 -37.92 5.65
N ASN A 434 17.52 -38.47 6.42
CA ASN A 434 17.15 -39.88 6.45
C ASN A 434 16.09 -40.31 5.42
N LYS A 435 15.61 -39.40 4.57
CA LYS A 435 14.48 -39.62 3.64
C LYS A 435 14.92 -40.01 2.21
N GLY A 436 16.18 -40.38 2.05
CA GLY A 436 16.76 -40.85 0.77
C GLY A 436 17.89 -39.96 0.25
N SER A 437 18.70 -40.50 -0.64
CA SER A 437 19.93 -39.87 -1.16
C SER A 437 19.68 -38.50 -1.79
N ARG A 438 18.47 -38.23 -2.26
CA ARG A 438 18.07 -36.97 -2.86
C ARG A 438 18.06 -35.79 -1.86
N TRP A 439 17.89 -36.09 -0.58
CA TRP A 439 17.76 -35.12 0.49
C TRP A 439 18.98 -34.98 1.41
N HIS A 440 20.04 -35.74 1.14
CA HIS A 440 21.24 -35.76 2.00
C HIS A 440 21.91 -34.39 2.22
N GLY A 441 21.73 -33.46 1.29
CA GLY A 441 22.27 -32.11 1.41
C GLY A 441 21.40 -31.16 2.24
N ILE A 442 20.19 -31.57 2.62
CA ILE A 442 19.23 -30.71 3.34
C ILE A 442 19.23 -31.11 4.81
N GLN A 443 19.97 -30.38 5.60
CA GLN A 443 20.04 -30.54 7.06
C GLN A 443 18.97 -29.67 7.77
N PRO A 444 18.66 -29.95 9.04
CA PRO A 444 17.74 -29.13 9.82
C PRO A 444 18.07 -27.62 9.82
N SER A 445 19.35 -27.28 9.73
CA SER A 445 19.83 -25.91 9.64
C SER A 445 19.79 -25.30 8.22
N THR A 446 19.27 -26.02 7.21
CA THR A 446 19.20 -25.55 5.82
C THR A 446 17.87 -24.84 5.58
N HIS A 447 17.89 -23.51 5.50
CA HIS A 447 16.69 -22.67 5.38
C HIS A 447 16.42 -22.13 3.96
N ALA A 448 17.31 -22.39 3.01
CA ALA A 448 17.12 -22.03 1.61
C ALA A 448 17.69 -23.13 0.69
N VAL A 449 16.87 -23.64 -0.20
CA VAL A 449 17.24 -24.72 -1.14
C VAL A 449 16.73 -24.34 -2.53
N TRP A 450 17.62 -24.52 -3.52
CA TRP A 450 17.23 -24.43 -4.93
C TRP A 450 17.14 -25.82 -5.52
N ILE A 451 15.98 -26.16 -6.09
CA ILE A 451 15.76 -27.43 -6.79
C ILE A 451 15.63 -27.10 -8.28
N ASP A 452 16.60 -27.58 -9.07
CA ASP A 452 16.60 -27.39 -10.51
C ASP A 452 15.72 -28.42 -11.19
N VAL A 453 14.75 -27.95 -11.99
CA VAL A 453 13.79 -28.79 -12.72
C VAL A 453 13.92 -28.54 -14.22
N HIS A 454 14.45 -29.53 -14.94
CA HIS A 454 14.70 -29.40 -16.38
C HIS A 454 13.49 -29.71 -17.28
N THR A 455 12.28 -29.79 -16.72
CA THR A 455 11.07 -30.06 -17.50
C THR A 455 10.57 -28.76 -18.17
N PRO A 456 10.30 -28.78 -19.49
CA PRO A 456 9.80 -27.59 -20.18
C PRO A 456 8.38 -27.23 -19.73
N GLU A 457 8.10 -25.93 -19.75
CA GLU A 457 6.75 -25.40 -19.50
C GLU A 457 5.81 -25.70 -20.68
N THR A 458 4.55 -25.96 -20.36
CA THR A 458 3.48 -26.13 -21.34
C THR A 458 2.53 -24.94 -21.28
N TYR A 459 2.28 -24.29 -22.42
CA TYR A 459 1.33 -23.20 -22.49
C TYR A 459 -0.11 -23.69 -22.33
N LEU A 460 -0.80 -23.16 -21.32
CA LEU A 460 -2.24 -23.35 -21.09
C LEU A 460 -2.88 -21.96 -20.96
N ASN A 461 -3.65 -21.55 -21.95
CA ASN A 461 -4.30 -20.22 -21.94
C ASN A 461 -5.17 -20.02 -20.68
N PRO A 462 -4.90 -18.99 -19.85
CA PRO A 462 -3.96 -17.87 -20.06
C PRO A 462 -2.64 -17.96 -19.28
N GLY A 463 -1.83 -18.99 -19.43
CA GLY A 463 -0.57 -19.07 -18.68
C GLY A 463 0.27 -20.28 -19.06
N TYR A 464 1.17 -20.64 -18.18
CA TYR A 464 2.07 -21.78 -18.34
C TYR A 464 1.91 -22.75 -17.17
N LYS A 465 2.21 -24.02 -17.42
CA LYS A 465 2.25 -25.11 -16.44
C LYS A 465 3.53 -25.91 -16.60
N ASN A 466 4.18 -26.22 -15.50
CA ASN A 466 5.34 -27.11 -15.46
C ASN A 466 5.02 -28.35 -14.59
N GLU A 467 4.82 -29.49 -15.23
CA GLU A 467 4.52 -30.76 -14.56
C GLU A 467 5.69 -31.27 -13.71
N GLY A 468 6.94 -30.93 -14.09
CA GLY A 468 8.11 -31.28 -13.31
C GLY A 468 8.18 -30.51 -11.98
N GLU A 469 7.86 -29.23 -11.99
CA GLU A 469 7.79 -28.43 -10.77
C GLU A 469 6.71 -28.94 -9.82
N LEU A 470 5.52 -29.27 -10.33
CA LEU A 470 4.45 -29.85 -9.51
C LEU A 470 4.89 -31.17 -8.85
N LYS A 471 5.59 -32.04 -9.59
CA LYS A 471 6.13 -33.28 -9.04
C LYS A 471 7.24 -33.02 -8.00
N ALA A 472 8.09 -32.03 -8.23
CA ALA A 472 9.11 -31.64 -7.28
C ALA A 472 8.52 -31.11 -5.97
N ILE A 473 7.49 -30.26 -6.05
CA ILE A 473 6.75 -29.75 -4.89
C ILE A 473 6.09 -30.91 -4.11
N ASP A 474 5.40 -31.82 -4.79
CA ASP A 474 4.77 -32.98 -4.16
C ASP A 474 5.80 -33.87 -3.42
N LEU A 475 6.96 -34.06 -4.02
CA LEU A 475 8.05 -34.82 -3.39
C LEU A 475 8.61 -34.13 -2.14
N VAL A 476 8.77 -32.80 -2.18
CA VAL A 476 9.20 -32.01 -1.00
C VAL A 476 8.17 -32.11 0.11
N LEU A 477 6.89 -31.92 -0.20
CA LEU A 477 5.82 -31.99 0.79
C LEU A 477 5.73 -33.36 1.43
N LYS A 478 5.83 -34.44 0.66
CA LYS A 478 5.84 -35.81 1.19
C LYS A 478 7.07 -36.08 2.07
N ALA A 479 8.24 -35.59 1.67
CA ALA A 479 9.45 -35.73 2.48
C ALA A 479 9.33 -34.98 3.81
N LEU A 480 8.80 -33.76 3.80
CA LEU A 480 8.55 -32.97 5.02
C LEU A 480 7.55 -33.65 5.96
N GLN A 481 6.43 -34.15 5.43
CA GLN A 481 5.42 -34.86 6.24
C GLN A 481 5.95 -36.12 6.92
N GLN A 482 6.92 -36.77 6.28
CA GLN A 482 7.57 -38.02 6.78
C GLN A 482 8.79 -37.72 7.64
N ALA A 483 9.24 -36.48 7.72
CA ALA A 483 10.46 -36.11 8.42
C ALA A 483 10.29 -36.17 9.94
N ASP A 484 11.37 -36.57 10.60
CA ASP A 484 11.43 -36.56 12.06
C ASP A 484 11.35 -35.11 12.55
N GLY A 485 10.48 -34.86 13.54
CA GLY A 485 10.23 -33.50 14.04
C GLY A 485 9.12 -32.71 13.33
N TYR A 486 8.53 -33.22 12.22
CA TYR A 486 7.46 -32.51 11.52
C TYR A 486 6.27 -32.17 12.42
N SER A 487 5.82 -33.11 13.25
CA SER A 487 4.73 -32.87 14.19
C SER A 487 5.06 -31.76 15.19
N ASN A 488 6.30 -31.67 15.67
CA ASN A 488 6.74 -30.60 16.57
C ASN A 488 6.81 -29.25 15.85
N PHE A 489 7.27 -29.23 14.60
CA PHE A 489 7.30 -28.06 13.75
C PHE A 489 5.89 -27.50 13.52
N VAL A 490 4.94 -28.34 13.13
CA VAL A 490 3.53 -27.99 12.93
C VAL A 490 2.88 -27.51 14.24
N ASN A 491 3.09 -28.24 15.34
CA ASN A 491 2.50 -27.88 16.64
C ASN A 491 3.06 -26.58 17.22
N ALA A 492 4.32 -26.23 16.93
CA ALA A 492 4.90 -24.96 17.33
C ALA A 492 4.21 -23.77 16.61
N GLN A 493 3.75 -23.99 15.37
CA GLN A 493 3.07 -22.98 14.54
C GLN A 493 1.56 -22.88 14.86
N GLN A 494 0.92 -23.92 15.43
CA GLN A 494 -0.53 -23.94 15.73
C GLN A 494 -1.00 -22.89 16.75
N LYS A 495 -0.09 -22.19 17.39
CA LYS A 495 -0.43 -21.05 18.29
C LYS A 495 -0.85 -19.79 17.54
N THR A 496 -0.65 -19.74 16.23
CA THR A 496 -1.06 -18.65 15.35
C THR A 496 -2.03 -19.19 14.31
N GLU A 497 -2.98 -18.38 13.85
CA GLU A 497 -3.88 -18.74 12.74
C GLU A 497 -3.15 -18.79 11.38
N ASP A 498 -1.82 -18.69 11.38
CA ASP A 498 -0.96 -18.66 10.20
C ASP A 498 -0.81 -20.05 9.59
N LYS A 499 -0.73 -20.09 8.28
CA LYS A 499 -0.47 -21.31 7.50
C LYS A 499 1.00 -21.67 7.57
N GLU A 500 1.30 -22.94 7.84
CA GLU A 500 2.65 -23.46 8.03
C GLU A 500 3.44 -23.54 6.72
N ILE A 501 2.75 -23.81 5.61
CA ILE A 501 3.34 -23.98 4.29
C ILE A 501 2.58 -23.12 3.27
N GLY A 502 3.33 -22.32 2.53
CA GLY A 502 2.84 -21.55 1.40
C GLY A 502 3.45 -22.03 0.09
N ILE A 503 2.62 -22.23 -0.93
CA ILE A 503 3.04 -22.51 -2.29
C ILE A 503 2.71 -21.29 -3.15
N ILE A 504 3.71 -20.75 -3.84
CA ILE A 504 3.56 -19.55 -4.68
C ILE A 504 3.89 -19.94 -6.12
N THR A 505 3.03 -19.60 -7.05
CA THR A 505 3.24 -19.77 -8.49
C THR A 505 3.10 -18.47 -9.24
N PHE A 506 3.82 -18.32 -10.37
CA PHE A 506 3.72 -17.14 -11.23
C PHE A 506 2.46 -17.14 -12.11
N TYR A 507 1.93 -18.32 -12.42
CA TYR A 507 0.80 -18.48 -13.34
C TYR A 507 -0.38 -19.17 -12.68
N SER A 508 -1.57 -18.60 -12.87
CA SER A 508 -2.81 -19.19 -12.34
C SER A 508 -3.15 -20.58 -12.93
N ALA A 509 -2.55 -20.93 -14.06
CA ALA A 509 -2.71 -22.24 -14.68
C ALA A 509 -1.90 -23.35 -13.95
N GLN A 510 -0.95 -22.96 -13.10
CA GLN A 510 -0.14 -23.86 -12.29
C GLN A 510 -0.81 -24.24 -10.95
N ASN A 511 -1.82 -23.47 -10.53
CA ASN A 511 -2.56 -23.67 -9.26
C ASN A 511 -3.48 -24.89 -9.28
#